data_0a06b0db11c6f52611c7810956286401
#
_entry.id   0a06b0db11c6f52611c7810956286401
#
_cell.length_a   1.000
_cell.length_b   1.000
_cell.length_c   1.000
_cell.angle_alpha   90.00
_cell.angle_beta   90.00
_cell.angle_gamma   90.00
#
_symmetry.space_group_name_H-M   'P 1'
#
loop_
_entity.id
_entity.type
_entity.pdbx_description
1 polymer ?
#
loop_
_entity_poly.entity_id
_entity_poly.type
_entity_poly.pdbx_seq_one_letter_code
_entity_poly.pdbx_strand_id
1 'polypeptide(L)'
;TRRIAAELLHETELLAQLADDGKLLTANRANWKTRLKWLDGLSSKRFEHAAVVLLGPILKEQGIGPIAKRWALSVAERKTIQWIDENWLQLTRAASLPWSQVQPILAHPDAPLALELAEAAVGAEQVGVALSRQRLAWPREKLDPLPLINGGDLQQLGLRPGPDFSRLLALVRDAQLDGEVNDKPAALALVQKHLSKTG
;
A
#
# COMPACT_ATOMS: atom_id res chain seq x y z
N THR A 1 -13.35 -21.88 6.90
CA THR A 1 -12.97 -22.59 5.66
C THR A 1 -11.54 -22.31 5.19
N ARG A 2 -11.10 -21.03 5.03
CA ARG A 2 -9.69 -20.72 4.68
C ARG A 2 -8.72 -21.11 5.77
N ARG A 3 -9.09 -20.86 7.01
CA ARG A 3 -8.32 -21.27 8.16
C ARG A 3 -8.10 -22.77 8.18
N ILE A 4 -9.15 -23.58 8.00
CA ILE A 4 -9.04 -25.04 7.95
C ILE A 4 -8.10 -25.48 6.83
N ALA A 5 -8.21 -24.87 5.65
CA ALA A 5 -7.30 -25.18 4.54
C ALA A 5 -5.84 -24.83 4.89
N ALA A 6 -5.58 -23.70 5.51
CA ALA A 6 -4.25 -23.28 5.94
C ALA A 6 -3.70 -24.19 7.06
N GLU A 7 -4.53 -24.60 8.02
CA GLU A 7 -4.17 -25.55 9.08
C GLU A 7 -3.80 -26.90 8.46
N LEU A 8 -4.60 -27.45 7.54
CA LEU A 8 -4.31 -28.70 6.84
C LEU A 8 -3.01 -28.62 6.02
N LEU A 9 -2.78 -27.53 5.30
CA LEU A 9 -1.52 -27.32 4.58
C LEU A 9 -0.31 -27.31 5.50
N HIS A 10 -0.48 -26.78 6.71
CA HIS A 10 0.57 -26.77 7.72
C HIS A 10 0.78 -28.16 8.36
N GLU A 11 -0.28 -28.86 8.76
CA GLU A 11 -0.23 -30.18 9.39
C GLU A 11 0.33 -31.25 8.44
N THR A 12 0.04 -31.13 7.16
CA THR A 12 0.55 -32.05 6.11
C THR A 12 1.93 -31.68 5.59
N GLU A 13 2.58 -30.64 6.15
CA GLU A 13 3.86 -30.09 5.67
C GLU A 13 3.86 -29.61 4.21
N LEU A 14 2.70 -29.61 3.53
CA LEU A 14 2.57 -29.14 2.15
C LEU A 14 2.92 -27.66 2.04
N LEU A 15 2.61 -26.87 3.07
CA LEU A 15 2.97 -25.45 3.09
C LEU A 15 4.50 -25.25 3.02
N ALA A 16 5.26 -26.12 3.67
CA ALA A 16 6.72 -26.10 3.62
C ALA A 16 7.27 -26.46 2.24
N GLN A 17 6.56 -27.31 1.50
CA GLN A 17 6.94 -27.67 0.12
C GLN A 17 6.51 -26.61 -0.90
N LEU A 18 5.42 -25.89 -0.63
CA LEU A 18 4.91 -24.83 -1.49
C LEU A 18 5.76 -23.56 -1.41
N ALA A 19 6.51 -23.35 -0.32
CA ALA A 19 7.40 -22.22 -0.14
C ALA A 19 8.82 -22.75 0.16
N ASP A 20 9.84 -22.24 -0.51
CA ASP A 20 11.24 -22.72 -0.38
C ASP A 20 11.78 -22.68 1.07
N ASP A 21 11.19 -21.83 1.91
CA ASP A 21 11.46 -21.72 3.35
C ASP A 21 10.18 -21.88 4.17
N GLY A 22 9.47 -22.99 3.98
CA GLY A 22 8.29 -23.31 4.80
C GLY A 22 8.57 -23.27 6.30
N LYS A 23 9.84 -23.44 6.70
CA LYS A 23 10.31 -23.23 8.06
C LYS A 23 10.05 -21.80 8.57
N LEU A 24 10.18 -20.78 7.73
CA LEU A 24 9.88 -19.38 8.09
C LEU A 24 8.41 -19.17 8.45
N LEU A 25 7.50 -19.86 7.77
CA LEU A 25 6.07 -19.71 8.02
C LEU A 25 5.67 -20.30 9.39
N THR A 26 6.39 -21.28 9.85
CA THR A 26 6.04 -22.06 11.04
C THR A 26 7.02 -21.89 12.20
N ALA A 27 8.19 -21.28 11.95
CA ALA A 27 9.24 -21.07 12.96
C ALA A 27 8.73 -20.34 14.21
N ASN A 28 7.71 -19.48 14.05
CA ASN A 28 7.06 -18.86 15.19
C ASN A 28 5.58 -19.24 15.23
N ARG A 29 5.26 -20.25 16.06
CA ARG A 29 3.90 -20.77 16.24
C ARG A 29 2.88 -19.71 16.69
N ALA A 30 3.30 -18.71 17.45
CA ALA A 30 2.44 -17.62 17.88
C ALA A 30 2.04 -16.73 16.68
N ASN A 31 3.00 -16.41 15.82
CA ASN A 31 2.74 -15.66 14.58
C ASN A 31 1.85 -16.43 13.61
N TRP A 32 1.99 -17.75 13.52
CA TRP A 32 1.11 -18.59 12.72
C TRP A 32 -0.34 -18.52 13.20
N LYS A 33 -0.59 -18.72 14.50
CA LYS A 33 -1.94 -18.61 15.09
C LYS A 33 -2.55 -17.21 14.87
N THR A 34 -1.75 -16.17 14.96
CA THR A 34 -2.19 -14.80 14.69
C THR A 34 -2.64 -14.62 13.24
N ARG A 35 -1.86 -15.12 12.27
CA ARG A 35 -2.24 -15.06 10.85
C ARG A 35 -3.50 -15.86 10.54
N LEU A 36 -3.70 -17.01 11.18
CA LEU A 36 -4.94 -17.76 11.04
C LEU A 36 -6.17 -16.94 11.50
N LYS A 37 -6.03 -16.16 12.58
CA LYS A 37 -7.09 -15.23 13.02
C LYS A 37 -7.33 -14.13 11.97
N TRP A 38 -6.27 -13.59 11.35
CA TRP A 38 -6.43 -12.60 10.28
C TRP A 38 -7.17 -13.18 9.08
N LEU A 39 -6.88 -14.43 8.68
CA LEU A 39 -7.63 -15.13 7.62
C LEU A 39 -9.12 -15.25 7.91
N ASP A 40 -9.49 -15.49 9.18
CA ASP A 40 -10.90 -15.55 9.60
C ASP A 40 -11.58 -14.17 9.48
N GLY A 41 -10.82 -13.07 9.68
CA GLY A 41 -11.30 -11.70 9.55
C GLY A 41 -11.49 -11.22 8.11
N LEU A 42 -10.96 -11.94 7.11
CA LEU A 42 -11.09 -11.55 5.71
C LEU A 42 -12.45 -11.97 5.11
N SER A 43 -13.22 -11.02 4.61
CA SER A 43 -14.46 -11.25 3.85
C SER A 43 -14.20 -11.47 2.36
N SER A 44 -13.19 -10.79 1.80
CA SER A 44 -12.77 -10.92 0.40
C SER A 44 -12.38 -12.36 0.08
N LYS A 45 -12.89 -12.89 -1.05
CA LYS A 45 -12.56 -14.24 -1.54
C LYS A 45 -11.33 -14.27 -2.45
N ARG A 46 -10.66 -13.17 -2.64
CA ARG A 46 -9.49 -13.09 -3.52
C ARG A 46 -8.32 -13.89 -2.93
N PHE A 47 -7.67 -14.65 -3.81
CA PHE A 47 -6.50 -15.47 -3.46
C PHE A 47 -5.33 -14.61 -2.96
N GLU A 48 -5.07 -13.49 -3.63
CA GLU A 48 -3.96 -12.59 -3.34
C GLU A 48 -4.02 -12.09 -1.89
N HIS A 49 -5.23 -11.84 -1.39
CA HIS A 49 -5.44 -11.38 -0.03
C HIS A 49 -5.03 -12.43 1.01
N ALA A 50 -5.47 -13.68 0.81
CA ALA A 50 -5.05 -14.79 1.66
C ALA A 50 -3.54 -15.09 1.53
N ALA A 51 -3.00 -14.94 0.32
CA ALA A 51 -1.58 -15.14 0.07
C ALA A 51 -0.71 -14.17 0.88
N VAL A 52 -1.05 -12.87 0.93
CA VAL A 52 -0.32 -11.89 1.77
C VAL A 52 -0.33 -12.30 3.23
N VAL A 53 -1.47 -12.72 3.77
CA VAL A 53 -1.56 -13.15 5.17
C VAL A 53 -0.69 -14.37 5.46
N LEU A 54 -0.74 -15.38 4.59
CA LEU A 54 0.00 -16.62 4.80
C LEU A 54 1.49 -16.47 4.56
N LEU A 55 1.86 -15.75 3.50
CA LEU A 55 3.23 -15.66 3.01
C LEU A 55 4.01 -14.44 3.53
N GLY A 56 3.39 -13.56 4.30
CA GLY A 56 3.99 -12.31 4.76
C GLY A 56 5.42 -12.42 5.29
N PRO A 57 5.81 -13.42 6.11
CA PRO A 57 7.20 -13.59 6.53
C PRO A 57 8.16 -13.85 5.37
N ILE A 58 7.75 -14.66 4.38
CA ILE A 58 8.57 -14.96 3.20
C ILE A 58 8.64 -13.73 2.29
N LEU A 59 7.50 -13.04 2.09
CA LEU A 59 7.47 -11.79 1.30
C LEU A 59 8.43 -10.75 1.86
N LYS A 60 8.48 -10.62 3.18
CA LYS A 60 9.37 -9.67 3.85
C LYS A 60 10.85 -10.01 3.68
N GLU A 61 11.20 -11.30 3.68
CA GLU A 61 12.60 -11.75 3.64
C GLU A 61 13.12 -11.92 2.21
N GLN A 62 12.33 -12.49 1.31
CA GLN A 62 12.75 -12.89 -0.03
C GLN A 62 12.02 -12.15 -1.15
N GLY A 63 10.99 -11.36 -0.82
CA GLY A 63 10.10 -10.73 -1.79
C GLY A 63 9.19 -11.73 -2.52
N ILE A 64 8.42 -11.22 -3.48
CA ILE A 64 7.42 -12.03 -4.22
C ILE A 64 8.04 -12.92 -5.32
N GLY A 65 9.26 -12.63 -5.78
CA GLY A 65 9.86 -13.26 -6.95
C GLY A 65 9.90 -14.80 -6.92
N PRO A 66 10.50 -15.43 -5.89
CA PRO A 66 10.58 -16.88 -5.77
C PRO A 66 9.19 -17.54 -5.74
N ILE A 67 8.26 -16.97 -4.96
CA ILE A 67 6.88 -17.46 -4.84
C ILE A 67 6.15 -17.34 -6.18
N ALA A 68 6.27 -16.20 -6.86
CA ALA A 68 5.62 -15.95 -8.14
C ALA A 68 6.04 -16.97 -9.20
N LYS A 69 7.31 -17.35 -9.23
CA LYS A 69 7.84 -18.39 -10.14
C LYS A 69 7.29 -19.77 -9.80
N ARG A 70 7.32 -20.14 -8.52
CA ARG A 70 6.89 -21.47 -8.03
C ARG A 70 5.38 -21.67 -8.22
N TRP A 71 4.58 -20.68 -7.91
CA TRP A 71 3.12 -20.75 -7.98
C TRP A 71 2.56 -20.33 -9.33
N ALA A 72 3.42 -20.06 -10.30
CA ALA A 72 3.05 -19.59 -11.65
C ALA A 72 2.10 -18.40 -11.61
N LEU A 73 2.33 -17.45 -10.68
CA LEU A 73 1.48 -16.29 -10.52
C LEU A 73 1.51 -15.41 -11.76
N SER A 74 0.35 -14.97 -12.19
CA SER A 74 0.22 -13.94 -13.23
C SER A 74 0.86 -12.61 -12.78
N VAL A 75 1.16 -11.76 -13.74
CA VAL A 75 1.70 -10.42 -13.46
C VAL A 75 0.75 -9.61 -12.58
N ALA A 76 -0.56 -9.75 -12.80
CA ALA A 76 -1.59 -9.06 -12.01
C ALA A 76 -1.59 -9.53 -10.55
N GLU A 77 -1.66 -10.85 -10.31
CA GLU A 77 -1.63 -11.41 -8.95
C GLU A 77 -0.36 -11.01 -8.19
N ARG A 78 0.80 -11.11 -8.85
CA ARG A 78 2.06 -10.70 -8.26
C ARG A 78 2.05 -9.22 -7.84
N LYS A 79 1.58 -8.32 -8.72
CA LYS A 79 1.51 -6.88 -8.42
C LYS A 79 0.56 -6.60 -7.26
N THR A 80 -0.61 -7.24 -7.24
CA THR A 80 -1.59 -7.06 -6.16
C THR A 80 -1.05 -7.57 -4.83
N ILE A 81 -0.46 -8.78 -4.77
CA ILE A 81 0.13 -9.33 -3.55
C ILE A 81 1.21 -8.39 -3.02
N GLN A 82 2.16 -8.01 -3.87
CA GLN A 82 3.25 -7.11 -3.50
C GLN A 82 2.73 -5.77 -2.99
N TRP A 83 1.77 -5.18 -3.72
CA TRP A 83 1.21 -3.88 -3.36
C TRP A 83 0.48 -3.91 -2.01
N ILE A 84 -0.32 -4.95 -1.73
CA ILE A 84 -1.00 -5.11 -0.44
C ILE A 84 0.04 -5.26 0.68
N ASP A 85 1.05 -6.12 0.50
CA ASP A 85 2.09 -6.38 1.50
C ASP A 85 2.87 -5.11 1.88
N GLU A 86 3.19 -4.27 0.89
CA GLU A 86 3.92 -3.01 1.08
C GLU A 86 3.09 -1.91 1.76
N ASN A 87 1.75 -1.92 1.63
CA ASN A 87 0.92 -0.77 1.97
C ASN A 87 -0.04 -0.97 3.15
N TRP A 88 -0.49 -2.18 3.44
CA TRP A 88 -1.51 -2.41 4.48
C TRP A 88 -1.11 -1.87 5.86
N LEU A 89 0.16 -2.01 6.23
CA LEU A 89 0.66 -1.58 7.55
C LEU A 89 0.65 -0.04 7.69
N GLN A 90 0.80 0.70 6.60
CA GLN A 90 0.75 2.17 6.63
C GLN A 90 -0.65 2.67 6.97
N LEU A 91 -1.71 1.95 6.58
CA LEU A 91 -3.09 2.30 6.92
C LEU A 91 -3.34 2.22 8.43
N THR A 92 -2.66 1.34 9.14
CA THR A 92 -2.73 1.31 10.62
C THR A 92 -2.10 2.54 11.28
N ARG A 93 -1.23 3.25 10.56
CA ARG A 93 -0.52 4.44 11.01
C ARG A 93 -1.06 5.73 10.40
N ALA A 94 -2.15 5.67 9.63
CA ALA A 94 -2.67 6.80 8.86
C ALA A 94 -3.00 8.05 9.69
N ALA A 95 -3.22 7.90 11.00
CA ALA A 95 -3.45 9.03 11.91
C ALA A 95 -2.17 9.82 12.23
N SER A 96 -0.99 9.21 12.09
CA SER A 96 0.31 9.83 12.38
C SER A 96 1.12 10.17 11.12
N LEU A 97 0.60 9.84 9.95
CA LEU A 97 1.24 10.13 8.66
C LEU A 97 0.61 11.37 8.00
N PRO A 98 1.39 12.18 7.26
CA PRO A 98 0.84 13.23 6.43
C PRO A 98 -0.10 12.66 5.37
N TRP A 99 -1.06 13.48 4.95
CA TRP A 99 -2.07 13.01 3.98
C TRP A 99 -1.45 12.64 2.63
N SER A 100 -0.41 13.32 2.22
CA SER A 100 0.38 13.01 1.00
C SER A 100 0.90 11.58 0.96
N GLN A 101 1.19 10.96 2.11
CA GLN A 101 1.64 9.56 2.17
C GLN A 101 0.49 8.55 2.21
N VAL A 102 -0.66 8.93 2.75
CA VAL A 102 -1.82 8.02 2.90
C VAL A 102 -2.71 8.05 1.66
N GLN A 103 -2.87 9.22 1.04
CA GLN A 103 -3.75 9.42 -0.12
C GLN A 103 -3.44 8.49 -1.29
N PRO A 104 -2.18 8.32 -1.75
CA PRO A 104 -1.87 7.43 -2.86
C PRO A 104 -2.26 5.97 -2.59
N ILE A 105 -2.18 5.55 -1.32
CA ILE A 105 -2.59 4.20 -0.91
C ILE A 105 -4.12 4.08 -1.02
N LEU A 106 -4.87 5.04 -0.48
CA LEU A 106 -6.33 5.00 -0.50
C LEU A 106 -6.93 5.23 -1.89
N ALA A 107 -6.21 5.92 -2.77
CA ALA A 107 -6.61 6.13 -4.16
C ALA A 107 -6.36 4.90 -5.07
N HIS A 108 -5.58 3.93 -4.60
CA HIS A 108 -5.27 2.72 -5.38
C HIS A 108 -6.48 1.77 -5.47
N PRO A 109 -6.68 1.07 -6.61
CA PRO A 109 -7.80 0.12 -6.79
C PRO A 109 -7.85 -1.00 -5.74
N ASP A 110 -6.70 -1.46 -5.25
CA ASP A 110 -6.60 -2.52 -4.24
C ASP A 110 -6.63 -2.00 -2.79
N ALA A 111 -6.86 -0.68 -2.57
CA ALA A 111 -6.96 -0.08 -1.23
C ALA A 111 -7.97 -0.79 -0.31
N PRO A 112 -9.17 -1.23 -0.79
CA PRO A 112 -10.10 -1.98 0.04
C PRO A 112 -9.50 -3.28 0.60
N LEU A 113 -8.64 -3.98 -0.16
CA LEU A 113 -7.98 -5.20 0.29
C LEU A 113 -6.93 -4.92 1.37
N ALA A 114 -6.11 -3.88 1.17
CA ALA A 114 -5.12 -3.48 2.17
C ALA A 114 -5.79 -3.02 3.48
N LEU A 115 -6.90 -2.29 3.39
CA LEU A 115 -7.67 -1.85 4.55
C LEU A 115 -8.30 -3.03 5.30
N GLU A 116 -8.91 -3.98 4.60
CA GLU A 116 -9.49 -5.18 5.21
C GLU A 116 -8.43 -6.01 5.95
N LEU A 117 -7.21 -6.12 5.39
CA LEU A 117 -6.10 -6.78 6.08
C LEU A 117 -5.69 -6.01 7.34
N ALA A 118 -5.60 -4.68 7.26
CA ALA A 118 -5.30 -3.85 8.42
C ALA A 118 -6.37 -4.03 9.54
N GLU A 119 -7.65 -4.07 9.16
CA GLU A 119 -8.77 -4.33 10.07
C GLU A 119 -8.67 -5.71 10.73
N ALA A 120 -8.39 -6.75 9.96
CA ALA A 120 -8.21 -8.10 10.48
C ALA A 120 -7.00 -8.21 11.43
N ALA A 121 -5.95 -7.42 11.17
CA ALA A 121 -4.71 -7.48 11.94
C ALA A 121 -4.77 -6.73 13.28
N VAL A 122 -5.34 -5.53 13.30
CA VAL A 122 -5.30 -4.64 14.50
C VAL A 122 -6.68 -4.20 15.00
N GLY A 123 -7.74 -4.59 14.31
CA GLY A 123 -9.12 -4.23 14.64
C GLY A 123 -9.61 -2.98 13.92
N ALA A 124 -10.91 -2.98 13.62
CA ALA A 124 -11.58 -1.93 12.87
C ALA A 124 -11.60 -0.57 13.58
N GLU A 125 -11.58 -0.58 14.90
CA GLU A 125 -11.64 0.62 15.76
C GLU A 125 -10.26 1.25 16.03
N GLN A 126 -9.19 0.63 15.55
CA GLN A 126 -7.87 1.23 15.64
C GLN A 126 -7.86 2.57 14.86
N VAL A 127 -7.30 3.62 15.46
CA VAL A 127 -7.47 5.02 15.00
C VAL A 127 -7.06 5.21 13.54
N GLY A 128 -5.91 4.66 13.12
CA GLY A 128 -5.44 4.76 11.74
C GLY A 128 -6.34 4.02 10.75
N VAL A 129 -6.83 2.84 11.15
CA VAL A 129 -7.75 2.01 10.35
C VAL A 129 -9.11 2.68 10.21
N ALA A 130 -9.69 3.15 11.31
CA ALA A 130 -10.97 3.87 11.30
C ALA A 130 -10.91 5.13 10.43
N LEU A 131 -9.82 5.90 10.54
CA LEU A 131 -9.57 7.08 9.70
C LEU A 131 -9.40 6.71 8.22
N SER A 132 -8.67 5.64 7.91
CA SER A 132 -8.50 5.16 6.54
C SER A 132 -9.84 4.73 5.93
N ARG A 133 -10.68 4.02 6.68
CA ARG A 133 -12.03 3.65 6.24
C ARG A 133 -12.91 4.87 5.96
N GLN A 134 -12.90 5.85 6.86
CA GLN A 134 -13.63 7.09 6.68
C GLN A 134 -13.20 7.83 5.41
N ARG A 135 -11.88 7.92 5.16
CA ARG A 135 -11.32 8.60 3.99
C ARG A 135 -11.57 7.83 2.68
N LEU A 136 -11.51 6.51 2.71
CA LEU A 136 -11.81 5.67 1.54
C LEU A 136 -13.26 5.84 1.06
N ALA A 137 -14.18 6.20 1.96
CA ALA A 137 -15.57 6.50 1.65
C ALA A 137 -15.79 7.93 1.10
N TRP A 138 -14.76 8.76 0.98
CA TRP A 138 -14.91 10.10 0.41
C TRP A 138 -15.24 10.06 -1.08
N PRO A 139 -15.96 11.07 -1.59
CA PRO A 139 -16.10 11.26 -3.03
C PRO A 139 -14.73 11.31 -3.72
N ARG A 140 -14.67 10.81 -4.97
CA ARG A 140 -13.41 10.70 -5.72
C ARG A 140 -12.65 12.02 -5.79
N GLU A 141 -13.36 13.12 -6.00
CA GLU A 141 -12.78 14.47 -6.13
C GLU A 141 -12.11 14.94 -4.83
N LYS A 142 -12.61 14.46 -3.69
CA LYS A 142 -12.01 14.75 -2.38
C LYS A 142 -10.87 13.79 -2.05
N LEU A 143 -11.03 12.51 -2.39
CA LEU A 143 -10.00 11.49 -2.15
C LEU A 143 -8.78 11.73 -3.03
N ASP A 144 -9.00 12.07 -4.30
CA ASP A 144 -7.96 12.25 -5.31
C ASP A 144 -8.20 13.54 -6.10
N PRO A 145 -7.99 14.73 -5.48
CA PRO A 145 -8.19 16.00 -6.13
C PRO A 145 -7.25 16.17 -7.32
N LEU A 146 -7.69 16.91 -8.33
CA LEU A 146 -6.85 17.21 -9.49
C LEU A 146 -5.56 17.94 -9.08
N PRO A 147 -4.41 17.63 -9.70
CA PRO A 147 -3.16 18.37 -9.47
C PRO A 147 -3.32 19.86 -9.80
N LEU A 148 -2.77 20.73 -8.96
CA LEU A 148 -2.80 22.17 -9.16
C LEU A 148 -1.98 22.64 -10.34
N ILE A 149 -0.89 21.92 -10.66
CA ILE A 149 -0.01 22.18 -11.81
C ILE A 149 0.32 20.89 -12.55
N ASN A 150 0.77 21.05 -13.77
CA ASN A 150 1.21 19.96 -14.64
C ASN A 150 2.56 20.29 -15.33
N GLY A 151 3.06 19.38 -16.17
CA GLY A 151 4.34 19.58 -16.87
C GLY A 151 4.37 20.80 -17.79
N GLY A 152 3.22 21.18 -18.39
CA GLY A 152 3.11 22.39 -19.22
C GLY A 152 3.34 23.67 -18.42
N ASP A 153 2.87 23.71 -17.18
CA ASP A 153 3.09 24.85 -16.28
C ASP A 153 4.57 25.02 -15.94
N LEU A 154 5.30 23.91 -15.74
CA LEU A 154 6.75 23.94 -15.53
C LEU A 154 7.51 24.40 -16.77
N GLN A 155 7.07 24.04 -17.98
CA GLN A 155 7.63 24.55 -19.22
C GLN A 155 7.44 26.06 -19.38
N GLN A 156 6.28 26.59 -18.99
CA GLN A 156 6.02 28.05 -19.00
C GLN A 156 6.94 28.81 -18.04
N LEU A 157 7.44 28.15 -16.98
CA LEU A 157 8.49 28.70 -16.10
C LEU A 157 9.89 28.60 -16.70
N GLY A 158 10.05 28.14 -17.95
CA GLY A 158 11.33 27.99 -18.63
C GLY A 158 12.10 26.72 -18.31
N LEU A 159 11.48 25.78 -17.58
CA LEU A 159 12.12 24.50 -17.26
C LEU A 159 12.07 23.55 -18.47
N ARG A 160 13.12 22.74 -18.62
CA ARG A 160 13.15 21.69 -19.65
C ARG A 160 12.65 20.36 -19.09
N PRO A 161 11.84 19.56 -19.86
CA PRO A 161 11.42 18.24 -19.45
C PRO A 161 12.63 17.36 -19.07
N GLY A 162 12.51 16.69 -17.91
CA GLY A 162 13.58 15.86 -17.39
C GLY A 162 13.20 15.27 -16.00
N PRO A 163 14.16 14.58 -15.34
CA PRO A 163 13.91 13.97 -14.03
C PRO A 163 13.43 14.97 -12.96
N ASP A 164 13.87 16.23 -13.05
CA ASP A 164 13.47 17.26 -12.09
C ASP A 164 11.99 17.63 -12.21
N PHE A 165 11.35 17.44 -13.39
CA PHE A 165 9.89 17.65 -13.52
C PHE A 165 9.11 16.75 -12.59
N SER A 166 9.41 15.46 -12.58
CA SER A 166 8.72 14.50 -11.72
C SER A 166 8.91 14.85 -10.24
N ARG A 167 10.11 15.29 -9.86
CA ARG A 167 10.42 15.71 -8.48
C ARG A 167 9.64 16.96 -8.08
N LEU A 168 9.58 17.97 -8.96
CA LEU A 168 8.87 19.22 -8.70
C LEU A 168 7.35 19.00 -8.66
N LEU A 169 6.81 18.20 -9.58
CA LEU A 169 5.38 17.86 -9.58
C LEU A 169 5.01 17.06 -8.32
N ALA A 170 5.86 16.11 -7.88
CA ALA A 170 5.65 15.38 -6.64
C ALA A 170 5.69 16.31 -5.42
N LEU A 171 6.69 17.20 -5.33
CA LEU A 171 6.79 18.20 -4.26
C LEU A 171 5.51 19.04 -4.13
N VAL A 172 5.01 19.55 -5.27
CA VAL A 172 3.79 20.36 -5.28
C VAL A 172 2.57 19.49 -4.95
N ARG A 173 2.52 18.24 -5.44
CA ARG A 173 1.43 17.33 -5.14
C ARG A 173 1.36 17.02 -3.64
N ASP A 174 2.48 16.76 -3.00
CA ASP A 174 2.56 16.50 -1.57
C ASP A 174 2.08 17.74 -0.78
N ALA A 175 2.60 18.92 -1.11
CA ALA A 175 2.18 20.18 -0.50
C ALA A 175 0.68 20.48 -0.69
N GLN A 176 0.11 20.15 -1.86
CA GLN A 176 -1.33 20.25 -2.12
C GLN A 176 -2.13 19.32 -1.20
N LEU A 177 -1.74 18.05 -1.13
CA LEU A 177 -2.43 17.05 -0.33
C LEU A 177 -2.37 17.39 1.18
N ASP A 178 -1.24 17.89 1.64
CA ASP A 178 -1.04 18.27 3.03
C ASP A 178 -1.63 19.67 3.37
N GLY A 179 -2.22 20.34 2.37
CA GLY A 179 -2.91 21.63 2.55
C GLY A 179 -1.99 22.85 2.66
N GLU A 180 -0.70 22.68 2.33
CA GLU A 180 0.28 23.78 2.33
C GLU A 180 0.08 24.75 1.15
N VAL A 181 -0.40 24.22 0.01
CA VAL A 181 -0.76 25.00 -1.18
C VAL A 181 -2.17 24.61 -1.66
N ASN A 182 -3.00 25.60 -1.98
CA ASN A 182 -4.40 25.37 -2.29
C ASN A 182 -4.81 25.91 -3.69
N ASP A 183 -3.91 26.59 -4.38
CA ASP A 183 -4.16 27.13 -5.71
C ASP A 183 -2.90 27.09 -6.60
N LYS A 184 -3.10 27.31 -7.89
CA LYS A 184 -2.04 27.28 -8.88
C LYS A 184 -0.96 28.35 -8.66
N PRO A 185 -1.28 29.61 -8.32
CA PRO A 185 -0.26 30.61 -8.00
C PRO A 185 0.66 30.21 -6.86
N ALA A 186 0.11 29.72 -5.74
CA ALA A 186 0.90 29.25 -4.60
C ALA A 186 1.77 28.04 -4.97
N ALA A 187 1.24 27.13 -5.78
CA ALA A 187 1.98 25.96 -6.28
C ALA A 187 3.18 26.38 -7.14
N LEU A 188 3.02 27.34 -8.07
CA LEU A 188 4.11 27.88 -8.89
C LEU A 188 5.14 28.62 -8.05
N ALA A 189 4.73 29.39 -7.05
CA ALA A 189 5.62 30.07 -6.12
C ALA A 189 6.47 29.06 -5.31
N LEU A 190 5.90 27.92 -4.91
CA LEU A 190 6.62 26.85 -4.24
C LEU A 190 7.73 26.28 -5.14
N VAL A 191 7.42 26.04 -6.43
CA VAL A 191 8.41 25.58 -7.43
C VAL A 191 9.57 26.58 -7.53
N GLN A 192 9.26 27.88 -7.72
CA GLN A 192 10.29 28.93 -7.85
C GLN A 192 11.18 29.02 -6.61
N LYS A 193 10.58 28.95 -5.42
CA LYS A 193 11.31 28.93 -4.15
C LYS A 193 12.25 27.72 -4.04
N HIS A 194 11.81 26.54 -4.53
CA HIS A 194 12.65 25.35 -4.52
C HIS A 194 13.84 25.48 -5.45
N LEU A 195 13.62 26.00 -6.67
CA LEU A 195 14.69 26.23 -7.65
C LEU A 195 15.75 27.22 -7.15
N SER A 196 15.33 28.32 -6.50
CA SER A 196 16.25 29.34 -5.96
C SER A 196 17.12 28.84 -4.79
N LYS A 197 16.77 27.70 -4.15
CA LYS A 197 17.56 27.08 -3.08
C LYS A 197 18.55 26.05 -3.58
N THR A 198 18.34 25.55 -4.81
CA THR A 198 19.12 24.42 -5.36
C THR A 198 20.12 24.88 -6.44
N GLY A 199 20.02 26.11 -6.94
CA GLY A 199 20.98 26.77 -7.85
C GLY A 199 21.89 27.71 -7.07
#